data_80a3d563cf3f02b41faf10e37e11174f
#
_entry.id   80a3d563cf3f02b41faf10e37e11174f
#
_cell.length_a   1.000
_cell.length_b   1.000
_cell.length_c   1.000
_cell.angle_alpha   90.00
_cell.angle_beta   90.00
_cell.angle_gamma   90.00
#
_symmetry.space_group_name_H-M   'P 1'
#
loop_
_entity.id
_entity.type
_entity.pdbx_description
1 polymer ?
#
loop_
_entity_poly.entity_id
_entity_poly.type
_entity_poly.pdbx_seq_one_letter_code
_entity_poly.pdbx_strand_id
1 'polypeptide(L)'
;EAEAAVNKLEQLQTDSQLTAHHEFMADRKIEIAQAKAREAYLLDEQKAMSSTTADARLASRTAEADSANLRVGRLEAELAALNAKPTPRGMLITLGDVLFANGQSNLNASANNDLDKLFDFLSNNQESRLAIEGHTDNVGSSQSNLALSQSRAFAVSTYLQGRGISNKRLTVQGMGETAPIADNNSASGRQLNRRVEVTILK
;
A
#
# COMPACT_ATOMS: atom_id res chain seq x y z
N GLU A 1 -10.54 62.48 -81.31
CA GLU A 1 -10.58 62.87 -79.83
C GLU A 1 -11.44 61.89 -79.02
N ALA A 2 -12.60 61.42 -79.60
CA ALA A 2 -13.51 60.54 -78.88
C ALA A 2 -12.85 59.14 -78.59
N GLU A 3 -12.11 58.59 -79.53
CA GLU A 3 -11.41 57.26 -79.36
C GLU A 3 -10.30 57.36 -78.29
N ALA A 4 -9.58 58.49 -78.19
CA ALA A 4 -8.56 58.68 -77.18
C ALA A 4 -9.19 58.83 -75.75
N ALA A 5 -10.37 59.40 -75.64
CA ALA A 5 -11.11 59.48 -74.40
C ALA A 5 -11.69 58.15 -73.95
N VAL A 6 -12.14 57.31 -74.90
CA VAL A 6 -12.64 55.96 -74.61
C VAL A 6 -11.43 55.04 -74.16
N ASN A 7 -10.33 55.06 -74.85
CA ASN A 7 -9.15 54.31 -74.46
C ASN A 7 -8.62 54.77 -73.12
N LYS A 8 -8.71 56.04 -72.77
CA LYS A 8 -8.30 56.55 -71.46
C LYS A 8 -9.23 56.08 -70.32
N LEU A 9 -10.56 56.03 -70.62
CA LEU A 9 -11.58 55.50 -69.71
C LEU A 9 -11.38 53.99 -69.51
N GLU A 10 -11.14 53.27 -70.56
CA GLU A 10 -10.85 51.82 -70.45
C GLU A 10 -9.57 51.50 -69.62
N GLN A 11 -8.51 52.31 -69.82
CA GLN A 11 -7.28 52.21 -68.99
C GLN A 11 -7.54 52.52 -67.52
N LEU A 12 -8.32 53.62 -67.22
CA LEU A 12 -8.67 53.96 -65.85
C LEU A 12 -9.53 52.87 -65.20
N GLN A 13 -10.42 52.25 -65.97
CA GLN A 13 -11.27 51.18 -65.47
C GLN A 13 -10.46 49.89 -65.20
N THR A 14 -9.49 49.58 -66.08
CA THR A 14 -8.57 48.44 -65.91
C THR A 14 -7.62 48.65 -64.72
N ASP A 15 -7.10 49.87 -64.53
CA ASP A 15 -6.28 50.24 -63.38
C ASP A 15 -7.05 50.16 -62.08
N SER A 16 -8.31 50.60 -62.07
CA SER A 16 -9.20 50.50 -60.90
C SER A 16 -9.50 49.03 -60.53
N GLN A 17 -9.74 48.15 -61.49
CA GLN A 17 -9.95 46.73 -61.28
C GLN A 17 -8.68 46.02 -60.75
N LEU A 18 -7.51 46.39 -61.29
CA LEU A 18 -6.26 45.87 -60.87
C LEU A 18 -5.93 46.25 -59.42
N THR A 19 -6.21 47.49 -59.02
CA THR A 19 -6.06 47.99 -57.66
C THR A 19 -6.98 47.24 -56.68
N ALA A 20 -8.26 47.07 -57.02
CA ALA A 20 -9.22 46.33 -56.20
C ALA A 20 -8.80 44.85 -56.02
N HIS A 21 -8.24 44.25 -57.11
CA HIS A 21 -7.72 42.90 -57.02
C HIS A 21 -6.50 42.80 -56.05
N HIS A 22 -5.58 43.76 -56.14
CA HIS A 22 -4.45 43.80 -55.22
C HIS A 22 -4.83 44.00 -53.77
N GLU A 23 -5.79 44.86 -53.49
CA GLU A 23 -6.37 45.08 -52.15
C GLU A 23 -6.99 43.79 -51.64
N PHE A 24 -7.84 43.12 -52.39
CA PHE A 24 -8.42 41.83 -52.04
C PHE A 24 -7.38 40.78 -51.74
N MET A 25 -6.33 40.68 -52.56
CA MET A 25 -5.25 39.72 -52.32
C MET A 25 -4.40 40.05 -51.09
N ALA A 26 -4.22 41.33 -50.76
CA ALA A 26 -3.55 41.78 -49.55
C ALA A 26 -4.36 41.42 -48.33
N ASP A 27 -5.65 41.71 -48.32
CA ASP A 27 -6.57 41.36 -47.19
C ASP A 27 -6.58 39.83 -46.94
N ARG A 28 -6.66 39.04 -47.99
CA ARG A 28 -6.61 37.59 -47.90
C ARG A 28 -5.29 37.10 -47.31
N LYS A 29 -4.16 37.69 -47.69
CA LYS A 29 -2.84 37.33 -47.07
C LYS A 29 -2.76 37.72 -45.64
N ILE A 30 -3.36 38.84 -45.22
CA ILE A 30 -3.46 39.27 -43.82
C ILE A 30 -4.29 38.28 -43.02
N GLU A 31 -5.49 37.91 -43.51
CA GLU A 31 -6.36 36.92 -42.86
C GLU A 31 -5.65 35.57 -42.66
N ILE A 32 -4.97 35.06 -43.69
CA ILE A 32 -4.19 33.81 -43.61
C ILE A 32 -3.07 33.93 -42.61
N ALA A 33 -2.35 35.06 -42.59
CA ALA A 33 -1.26 35.29 -41.64
C ALA A 33 -1.80 35.33 -40.20
N GLN A 34 -2.92 35.99 -39.95
CA GLN A 34 -3.58 36.05 -38.64
C GLN A 34 -4.06 34.65 -38.18
N ALA A 35 -4.66 33.88 -39.09
CA ALA A 35 -5.13 32.52 -38.80
C ALA A 35 -3.94 31.62 -38.40
N LYS A 36 -2.85 31.64 -39.13
CA LYS A 36 -1.62 30.89 -38.82
C LYS A 36 -0.98 31.33 -37.50
N ALA A 37 -0.94 32.61 -37.20
CA ALA A 37 -0.42 33.11 -35.94
C ALA A 37 -1.29 32.64 -34.77
N ARG A 38 -2.59 32.63 -34.91
CA ARG A 38 -3.55 32.14 -33.91
C ARG A 38 -3.42 30.61 -33.68
N GLU A 39 -3.26 29.87 -34.77
CA GLU A 39 -3.00 28.40 -34.69
C GLU A 39 -1.71 28.11 -33.95
N ALA A 40 -0.63 28.78 -34.28
CA ALA A 40 0.66 28.63 -33.59
C ALA A 40 0.56 28.94 -32.09
N TYR A 41 -0.14 30.01 -31.73
CA TYR A 41 -0.36 30.37 -30.33
C TYR A 41 -1.15 29.29 -29.57
N LEU A 42 -2.24 28.80 -30.16
CA LEU A 42 -3.05 27.75 -29.54
C LEU A 42 -2.29 26.41 -29.37
N LEU A 43 -1.45 26.07 -30.35
CA LEU A 43 -0.59 24.89 -30.25
C LEU A 43 0.44 25.00 -29.12
N ASP A 44 1.03 26.18 -28.94
CA ASP A 44 1.98 26.40 -27.85
C ASP A 44 1.29 26.39 -26.48
N GLU A 45 0.09 26.97 -26.36
CA GLU A 45 -0.71 26.92 -25.15
C GLU A 45 -1.13 25.47 -24.82
N GLN A 46 -1.55 24.70 -25.81
CA GLN A 46 -1.88 23.27 -25.64
C GLN A 46 -0.67 22.45 -25.17
N LYS A 47 0.52 22.68 -25.73
CA LYS A 47 1.76 22.02 -25.33
C LYS A 47 2.12 22.39 -23.88
N ALA A 48 2.02 23.68 -23.51
CA ALA A 48 2.29 24.14 -22.15
C ALA A 48 1.34 23.49 -21.13
N MET A 49 0.03 23.42 -21.43
CA MET A 49 -0.96 22.75 -20.58
C MET A 49 -0.70 21.24 -20.48
N SER A 50 -0.31 20.59 -21.58
CA SER A 50 0.01 19.17 -21.60
C SER A 50 1.24 18.86 -20.74
N SER A 51 2.32 19.65 -20.83
CA SER A 51 3.51 19.47 -20.02
C SER A 51 3.21 19.68 -18.53
N THR A 52 2.49 20.74 -18.18
CA THR A 52 2.09 21.02 -16.79
C THR A 52 1.26 19.88 -16.20
N THR A 53 0.34 19.31 -16.99
CA THR A 53 -0.47 18.16 -16.56
C THR A 53 0.37 16.90 -16.37
N ALA A 54 1.34 16.66 -17.26
CA ALA A 54 2.25 15.53 -17.18
C ALA A 54 3.15 15.64 -15.93
N ASP A 55 3.70 16.82 -15.66
CA ASP A 55 4.54 17.09 -14.50
C ASP A 55 3.75 16.93 -13.19
N ALA A 56 2.52 17.43 -13.13
CA ALA A 56 1.65 17.24 -11.96
C ALA A 56 1.33 15.76 -11.70
N ARG A 57 1.06 14.99 -12.76
CA ARG A 57 0.84 13.52 -12.64
C ARG A 57 2.09 12.79 -12.18
N LEU A 58 3.26 13.16 -12.68
CA LEU A 58 4.53 12.57 -12.27
C LEU A 58 4.79 12.87 -10.78
N ALA A 59 4.63 14.12 -10.36
CA ALA A 59 4.80 14.52 -8.97
C ALA A 59 3.85 13.76 -8.02
N SER A 60 2.56 13.60 -8.40
CA SER A 60 1.59 12.82 -7.63
C SER A 60 2.01 11.36 -7.50
N ARG A 61 2.41 10.71 -8.60
CA ARG A 61 2.86 9.31 -8.58
C ARG A 61 4.13 9.11 -7.76
N THR A 62 5.06 10.05 -7.82
CA THR A 62 6.29 10.02 -7.01
C THR A 62 5.93 10.11 -5.52
N ALA A 63 5.07 11.06 -5.14
CA ALA A 63 4.63 11.19 -3.75
C ALA A 63 3.87 9.95 -3.24
N GLU A 64 3.04 9.34 -4.07
CA GLU A 64 2.37 8.07 -3.75
C GLU A 64 3.37 6.93 -3.55
N ALA A 65 4.36 6.79 -4.44
CA ALA A 65 5.41 5.78 -4.32
C ALA A 65 6.27 5.97 -3.06
N ASP A 66 6.65 7.22 -2.76
CA ASP A 66 7.43 7.54 -1.56
C ASP A 66 6.64 7.22 -0.29
N SER A 67 5.36 7.57 -0.24
CA SER A 67 4.49 7.24 0.90
C SER A 67 4.30 5.72 1.08
N ALA A 68 4.18 4.98 -0.02
CA ALA A 68 4.11 3.51 0.01
C ALA A 68 5.42 2.89 0.52
N ASN A 69 6.57 3.38 0.06
CA ASN A 69 7.88 2.91 0.51
C ASN A 69 8.10 3.18 2.00
N LEU A 70 7.73 4.36 2.49
CA LEU A 70 7.78 4.67 3.92
C LEU A 70 6.90 3.74 4.76
N ARG A 71 5.71 3.41 4.24
CA ARG A 71 4.80 2.46 4.91
C ARG A 71 5.39 1.05 4.94
N VAL A 72 5.98 0.58 3.84
CA VAL A 72 6.66 -0.73 3.78
C VAL A 72 7.80 -0.78 4.80
N GLY A 73 8.70 0.21 4.81
CA GLY A 73 9.81 0.25 5.75
C GLY A 73 9.37 0.26 7.23
N ARG A 74 8.27 0.95 7.54
CA ARG A 74 7.70 0.91 8.90
C ARG A 74 7.16 -0.47 9.26
N LEU A 75 6.40 -1.12 8.37
CA LEU A 75 5.88 -2.47 8.58
C LEU A 75 6.99 -3.49 8.77
N GLU A 76 8.05 -3.41 7.98
CA GLU A 76 9.23 -4.28 8.12
C GLU A 76 9.91 -4.10 9.48
N ALA A 77 10.05 -2.86 9.94
CA ALA A 77 10.60 -2.57 11.27
C ALA A 77 9.72 -3.11 12.41
N GLU A 78 8.40 -2.93 12.33
CA GLU A 78 7.44 -3.47 13.30
C GLU A 78 7.49 -5.01 13.34
N LEU A 79 7.54 -5.68 12.19
CA LEU A 79 7.65 -7.14 12.09
C LEU A 79 9.01 -7.67 12.59
N ALA A 80 10.08 -6.94 12.33
CA ALA A 80 11.41 -7.27 12.87
C ALA A 80 11.45 -7.16 14.39
N ALA A 81 10.81 -6.13 14.99
CA ALA A 81 10.70 -5.96 16.44
C ALA A 81 9.92 -7.11 17.11
N LEU A 82 9.02 -7.77 16.38
CA LEU A 82 8.27 -8.96 16.80
C LEU A 82 9.04 -10.27 16.54
N ASN A 83 10.25 -10.23 15.97
CA ASN A 83 10.97 -11.40 15.48
C ASN A 83 10.12 -12.31 14.57
N ALA A 84 9.26 -11.70 13.75
CA ALA A 84 8.33 -12.40 12.90
C ALA A 84 9.06 -13.08 11.72
N LYS A 85 8.73 -14.33 11.44
CA LYS A 85 9.30 -15.12 10.34
C LYS A 85 8.28 -15.34 9.23
N PRO A 86 8.64 -15.17 7.95
CA PRO A 86 7.73 -15.42 6.87
C PRO A 86 7.35 -16.89 6.71
N THR A 87 6.06 -17.16 6.52
CA THR A 87 5.52 -18.50 6.23
C THR A 87 4.50 -18.41 5.08
N PRO A 88 4.09 -19.53 4.49
CA PRO A 88 3.03 -19.54 3.47
C PRO A 88 1.70 -18.95 3.95
N ARG A 89 1.40 -19.04 5.26
CA ARG A 89 0.16 -18.53 5.89
C ARG A 89 0.24 -17.04 6.26
N GLY A 90 1.42 -16.48 6.38
CA GLY A 90 1.66 -15.11 6.85
C GLY A 90 2.94 -14.98 7.65
N MET A 91 3.00 -14.00 8.55
CA MET A 91 4.16 -13.77 9.41
C MET A 91 3.97 -14.48 10.76
N LEU A 92 4.85 -15.44 11.07
CA LEU A 92 4.81 -16.25 12.29
C LEU A 92 5.68 -15.63 13.38
N ILE A 93 5.11 -15.42 14.53
CA ILE A 93 5.74 -15.00 15.78
C ILE A 93 5.69 -16.19 16.75
N THR A 94 6.81 -16.60 17.29
CA THR A 94 6.87 -17.69 18.26
C THR A 94 7.09 -17.11 19.65
N LEU A 95 6.11 -17.29 20.52
CA LEU A 95 6.15 -16.91 21.92
C LEU A 95 6.51 -18.16 22.74
N GLY A 96 7.70 -18.18 23.32
CA GLY A 96 8.22 -19.33 24.05
C GLY A 96 7.53 -19.58 25.40
N ASP A 97 7.94 -20.65 26.04
CA ASP A 97 7.42 -21.12 27.37
C ASP A 97 7.55 -20.08 28.50
N VAL A 98 8.45 -19.13 28.35
CA VAL A 98 8.66 -18.02 29.32
C VAL A 98 7.43 -17.17 29.59
N LEU A 99 6.40 -17.25 28.76
CA LEU A 99 5.15 -16.53 28.95
C LEU A 99 4.29 -17.10 30.10
N PHE A 100 4.48 -18.36 30.45
CA PHE A 100 3.66 -19.09 31.42
C PHE A 100 4.51 -19.73 32.50
N ALA A 101 3.95 -19.88 33.69
CA ALA A 101 4.57 -20.77 34.68
C ALA A 101 4.39 -22.24 34.25
N ASN A 102 5.29 -23.12 34.72
CA ASN A 102 5.33 -24.52 34.33
C ASN A 102 3.96 -25.20 34.54
N GLY A 103 3.42 -25.83 33.51
CA GLY A 103 2.11 -26.49 33.57
C GLY A 103 0.90 -25.54 33.68
N GLN A 104 1.11 -24.22 33.61
CA GLN A 104 0.05 -23.23 33.75
C GLN A 104 -0.27 -22.52 32.44
N SER A 105 -1.42 -21.83 32.42
CA SER A 105 -1.88 -20.96 31.34
C SER A 105 -1.98 -19.49 31.75
N ASN A 106 -1.60 -19.15 32.99
CA ASN A 106 -1.57 -17.76 33.46
C ASN A 106 -0.35 -17.06 32.89
N LEU A 107 -0.55 -15.93 32.23
CA LEU A 107 0.54 -15.10 31.71
C LEU A 107 1.33 -14.50 32.87
N ASN A 108 2.64 -14.56 32.78
CA ASN A 108 3.55 -13.94 33.75
C ASN A 108 3.90 -12.51 33.32
N ALA A 109 4.55 -11.75 34.20
CA ALA A 109 4.89 -10.35 33.92
C ALA A 109 5.85 -10.17 32.72
N SER A 110 6.70 -11.18 32.41
CA SER A 110 7.61 -11.11 31.27
C SER A 110 6.89 -11.25 29.93
N ALA A 111 5.72 -11.89 29.90
CA ALA A 111 4.87 -11.99 28.73
C ALA A 111 4.39 -10.63 28.21
N ASN A 112 4.22 -9.66 29.11
CA ASN A 112 3.62 -8.37 28.77
C ASN A 112 4.41 -7.64 27.69
N ASN A 113 5.74 -7.66 27.73
CA ASN A 113 6.57 -6.94 26.76
C ASN A 113 6.35 -7.42 25.30
N ASP A 114 6.26 -8.73 25.09
CA ASP A 114 6.08 -9.27 23.75
C ASP A 114 4.63 -9.14 23.27
N LEU A 115 3.67 -9.28 24.21
CA LEU A 115 2.26 -9.07 23.93
C LEU A 115 1.92 -7.58 23.72
N ASP A 116 2.64 -6.66 24.37
CA ASP A 116 2.49 -5.23 24.14
C ASP A 116 2.95 -4.82 22.74
N LYS A 117 4.11 -5.32 22.29
CA LYS A 117 4.56 -5.10 20.91
C LYS A 117 3.56 -5.64 19.88
N LEU A 118 2.98 -6.82 20.16
CA LEU A 118 1.97 -7.41 19.29
C LEU A 118 0.68 -6.58 19.29
N PHE A 119 0.27 -6.06 20.44
CA PHE A 119 -0.85 -5.14 20.55
C PHE A 119 -0.62 -3.84 19.78
N ASP A 120 0.58 -3.23 19.92
CA ASP A 120 0.95 -2.00 19.21
C ASP A 120 0.89 -2.21 17.68
N PHE A 121 1.44 -3.34 17.20
CA PHE A 121 1.34 -3.73 15.79
C PHE A 121 -0.12 -3.81 15.34
N LEU A 122 -0.98 -4.51 16.08
CA LEU A 122 -2.41 -4.68 15.73
C LEU A 122 -3.21 -3.38 15.79
N SER A 123 -2.85 -2.46 16.66
CA SER A 123 -3.47 -1.15 16.81
C SER A 123 -3.15 -0.26 15.62
N ASN A 124 -1.90 -0.33 15.13
CA ASN A 124 -1.44 0.40 13.94
C ASN A 124 -1.95 -0.23 12.62
N ASN A 125 -2.25 -1.55 12.63
CA ASN A 125 -2.63 -2.32 11.45
C ASN A 125 -4.01 -2.98 11.65
N GLN A 126 -5.08 -2.19 11.59
CA GLN A 126 -6.45 -2.59 11.95
C GLN A 126 -7.04 -3.71 11.11
N GLU A 127 -6.57 -3.88 9.87
CA GLU A 127 -7.02 -4.94 8.95
C GLU A 127 -6.36 -6.30 9.23
N SER A 128 -5.25 -6.34 10.01
CA SER A 128 -4.52 -7.56 10.31
C SER A 128 -5.32 -8.48 11.20
N ARG A 129 -5.30 -9.78 10.89
CA ARG A 129 -5.94 -10.86 11.65
C ARG A 129 -4.89 -11.80 12.18
N LEU A 130 -5.16 -12.42 13.33
CA LEU A 130 -4.26 -13.39 13.95
C LEU A 130 -4.87 -14.78 14.03
N ALA A 131 -4.04 -15.79 13.78
CA ALA A 131 -4.25 -17.15 14.26
C ALA A 131 -3.30 -17.39 15.44
N ILE A 132 -3.84 -17.79 16.58
CA ILE A 132 -3.11 -18.04 17.83
C ILE A 132 -3.21 -19.53 18.12
N GLU A 133 -2.09 -20.24 18.03
CA GLU A 133 -2.00 -21.69 18.16
C GLU A 133 -1.13 -22.04 19.38
N GLY A 134 -1.71 -22.71 20.38
CA GLY A 134 -0.98 -23.18 21.55
C GLY A 134 -0.42 -24.60 21.35
N HIS A 135 0.77 -24.84 21.86
CA HIS A 135 1.47 -26.13 21.77
C HIS A 135 1.99 -26.56 23.13
N THR A 136 2.14 -27.87 23.32
CA THR A 136 2.79 -28.49 24.50
C THR A 136 3.94 -29.40 24.07
N ASP A 137 4.73 -29.83 25.01
CA ASP A 137 5.58 -31.02 24.86
C ASP A 137 4.70 -32.32 24.97
N ASN A 138 5.34 -33.47 24.95
CA ASN A 138 4.69 -34.78 25.02
C ASN A 138 4.51 -35.29 26.45
N VAL A 139 4.69 -34.49 27.48
CA VAL A 139 4.53 -34.89 28.89
C VAL A 139 3.05 -34.77 29.29
N GLY A 140 2.47 -35.87 29.75
CA GLY A 140 1.07 -35.94 30.14
C GLY A 140 0.20 -36.70 29.14
N SER A 141 -1.13 -36.63 29.32
CA SER A 141 -2.07 -37.19 28.36
C SER A 141 -2.34 -36.24 27.21
N SER A 142 -2.61 -36.77 26.00
CA SER A 142 -2.95 -35.95 24.84
C SER A 142 -4.18 -35.06 25.09
N GLN A 143 -5.15 -35.53 25.87
CA GLN A 143 -6.30 -34.74 26.25
C GLN A 143 -5.93 -33.57 27.16
N SER A 144 -5.05 -33.78 28.16
CA SER A 144 -4.57 -32.70 29.04
C SER A 144 -3.72 -31.70 28.27
N ASN A 145 -2.87 -32.16 27.34
CA ASN A 145 -2.05 -31.32 26.50
C ASN A 145 -2.88 -30.45 25.56
N LEU A 146 -3.95 -31.04 24.97
CA LEU A 146 -4.89 -30.27 24.14
C LEU A 146 -5.60 -29.18 24.95
N ALA A 147 -6.10 -29.51 26.15
CA ALA A 147 -6.76 -28.54 27.04
C ALA A 147 -5.82 -27.42 27.51
N LEU A 148 -4.57 -27.78 27.88
CA LEU A 148 -3.55 -26.80 28.31
C LEU A 148 -3.16 -25.86 27.15
N SER A 149 -2.92 -26.41 25.97
CA SER A 149 -2.58 -25.61 24.78
C SER A 149 -3.70 -24.66 24.38
N GLN A 150 -4.96 -25.10 24.44
CA GLN A 150 -6.12 -24.26 24.19
C GLN A 150 -6.21 -23.12 25.22
N SER A 151 -6.00 -23.43 26.50
CA SER A 151 -6.03 -22.44 27.59
C SER A 151 -4.93 -21.39 27.43
N ARG A 152 -3.73 -21.79 27.00
CA ARG A 152 -2.61 -20.88 26.73
C ARG A 152 -2.89 -19.95 25.54
N ALA A 153 -3.38 -20.49 24.44
CA ALA A 153 -3.76 -19.68 23.28
C ALA A 153 -4.89 -18.71 23.63
N PHE A 154 -5.86 -19.15 24.44
CA PHE A 154 -6.94 -18.32 24.92
C PHE A 154 -6.47 -17.19 25.86
N ALA A 155 -5.49 -17.44 26.73
CA ALA A 155 -4.91 -16.42 27.60
C ALA A 155 -4.27 -15.26 26.79
N VAL A 156 -3.53 -15.58 25.73
CA VAL A 156 -2.99 -14.57 24.81
C VAL A 156 -4.12 -13.77 24.13
N SER A 157 -5.15 -14.44 23.63
CA SER A 157 -6.30 -13.79 23.01
C SER A 157 -7.02 -12.85 24.00
N THR A 158 -7.23 -13.31 25.23
CA THR A 158 -7.88 -12.53 26.30
C THR A 158 -7.08 -11.27 26.63
N TYR A 159 -5.75 -11.38 26.69
CA TYR A 159 -4.88 -10.24 26.91
C TYR A 159 -5.07 -9.16 25.83
N LEU A 160 -5.05 -9.56 24.55
CA LEU A 160 -5.24 -8.64 23.43
C LEU A 160 -6.65 -8.03 23.41
N GLN A 161 -7.67 -8.84 23.72
CA GLN A 161 -9.06 -8.35 23.82
C GLN A 161 -9.24 -7.35 24.97
N GLY A 162 -8.62 -7.60 26.10
CA GLY A 162 -8.64 -6.68 27.25
C GLY A 162 -8.03 -5.32 26.95
N ARG A 163 -7.18 -5.23 25.90
CA ARG A 163 -6.63 -3.98 25.41
C ARG A 163 -7.40 -3.39 24.21
N GLY A 164 -8.51 -4.00 23.80
CA GLY A 164 -9.39 -3.45 22.76
C GLY A 164 -9.29 -4.09 21.38
N ILE A 165 -8.49 -5.15 21.20
CA ILE A 165 -8.47 -5.89 19.93
C ILE A 165 -9.76 -6.70 19.77
N SER A 166 -10.47 -6.50 18.66
CA SER A 166 -11.72 -7.18 18.38
C SER A 166 -11.54 -8.70 18.28
N ASN A 167 -12.41 -9.46 18.92
CA ASN A 167 -12.44 -10.94 18.82
C ASN A 167 -12.58 -11.44 17.37
N LYS A 168 -13.25 -10.69 16.49
CA LYS A 168 -13.39 -11.03 15.06
C LYS A 168 -12.06 -11.09 14.32
N ARG A 169 -11.00 -10.50 14.87
CA ARG A 169 -9.65 -10.51 14.32
C ARG A 169 -8.79 -11.64 14.85
N LEU A 170 -9.27 -12.42 15.83
CA LEU A 170 -8.50 -13.43 16.54
C LEU A 170 -9.14 -14.81 16.32
N THR A 171 -8.33 -15.76 15.84
CA THR A 171 -8.69 -17.17 15.80
C THR A 171 -7.80 -17.90 16.79
N VAL A 172 -8.37 -18.76 17.63
CA VAL A 172 -7.67 -19.41 18.75
C VAL A 172 -7.81 -20.91 18.66
N GLN A 173 -6.70 -21.63 18.71
CA GLN A 173 -6.67 -23.09 18.63
C GLN A 173 -5.60 -23.69 19.53
N GLY A 174 -5.96 -24.77 20.27
CA GLY A 174 -4.99 -25.64 20.90
C GLY A 174 -4.58 -26.77 19.98
N MET A 175 -3.29 -26.99 19.84
CA MET A 175 -2.69 -28.05 19.02
C MET A 175 -2.17 -29.22 19.87
N GLY A 176 -2.10 -29.04 21.21
CA GLY A 176 -1.53 -30.06 22.11
C GLY A 176 -0.07 -30.36 21.73
N GLU A 177 0.25 -31.64 21.74
CA GLU A 177 1.59 -32.20 21.42
C GLU A 177 1.75 -32.59 19.94
N THR A 178 0.76 -32.34 19.07
CA THR A 178 0.70 -32.94 17.71
C THR A 178 1.65 -32.31 16.70
N ALA A 179 2.19 -31.14 16.99
CA ALA A 179 3.07 -30.39 16.06
C ALA A 179 4.38 -29.96 16.76
N PRO A 180 5.27 -30.91 17.10
CA PRO A 180 6.55 -30.58 17.71
C PRO A 180 7.50 -29.95 16.70
N ILE A 181 8.28 -28.94 17.15
CA ILE A 181 9.34 -28.30 16.36
C ILE A 181 10.74 -28.75 16.79
N ALA A 182 10.83 -29.49 17.90
CA ALA A 182 12.08 -30.04 18.43
C ALA A 182 11.84 -31.43 19.02
N ASP A 183 12.95 -32.17 19.28
CA ASP A 183 12.88 -33.48 19.89
C ASP A 183 12.39 -33.43 21.34
N ASN A 184 11.35 -34.21 21.65
CA ASN A 184 10.77 -34.32 22.98
C ASN A 184 11.63 -35.14 23.99
N ASN A 185 12.68 -35.87 23.53
CA ASN A 185 13.53 -36.65 24.41
C ASN A 185 14.47 -35.75 25.24
N SER A 186 14.78 -34.54 24.78
CA SER A 186 15.63 -33.61 25.52
C SER A 186 14.80 -32.55 26.26
N ALA A 187 15.29 -32.08 27.41
CA ALA A 187 14.63 -31.00 28.16
C ALA A 187 14.54 -29.69 27.36
N SER A 188 15.60 -29.37 26.61
CA SER A 188 15.68 -28.21 25.76
C SER A 188 14.68 -28.32 24.58
N GLY A 189 14.53 -29.48 23.97
CA GLY A 189 13.58 -29.71 22.91
C GLY A 189 12.13 -29.58 23.42
N ARG A 190 11.84 -30.17 24.58
CA ARG A 190 10.51 -29.98 25.20
C ARG A 190 10.22 -28.51 25.52
N GLN A 191 11.21 -27.74 25.95
CA GLN A 191 11.05 -26.32 26.18
C GLN A 191 10.66 -25.55 24.89
N LEU A 192 11.27 -25.91 23.76
CA LEU A 192 10.91 -25.31 22.46
C LEU A 192 9.50 -25.70 21.98
N ASN A 193 9.05 -26.93 22.33
CA ASN A 193 7.71 -27.40 21.97
C ASN A 193 6.62 -26.71 22.80
N ARG A 194 6.89 -26.33 24.06
CA ARG A 194 5.98 -25.53 24.90
C ARG A 194 6.00 -24.07 24.44
N ARG A 195 5.14 -23.71 23.49
CA ARG A 195 5.09 -22.39 22.88
C ARG A 195 3.65 -21.99 22.49
N VAL A 196 3.47 -20.72 22.22
CA VAL A 196 2.32 -20.21 21.49
C VAL A 196 2.82 -19.61 20.19
N GLU A 197 2.26 -20.04 19.09
CA GLU A 197 2.48 -19.47 17.77
C GLU A 197 1.39 -18.47 17.43
N VAL A 198 1.80 -17.29 16.98
CA VAL A 198 0.89 -16.25 16.54
C VAL A 198 1.21 -15.94 15.08
N THR A 199 0.30 -16.26 14.18
CA THR A 199 0.45 -15.98 12.76
C THR A 199 -0.37 -14.75 12.40
N ILE A 200 0.30 -13.70 11.90
CA ILE A 200 -0.36 -12.56 11.24
C ILE A 200 -0.74 -13.04 9.85
N LEU A 201 -2.05 -13.18 9.60
CA LEU A 201 -2.59 -13.73 8.35
C LEU A 201 -2.47 -12.72 7.21
N LYS A 202 -2.26 -13.27 6.00
CA LYS A 202 -2.27 -12.49 4.75
C LYS A 202 -3.69 -12.07 4.38
#